data_fbbd15f2301d37a75121e681cff2ea0b
#
_entry.id   fbbd15f2301d37a75121e681cff2ea0b
#
_cell.length_a   1.000
_cell.length_b   1.000
_cell.length_c   1.000
_cell.angle_alpha   90.00
_cell.angle_beta   90.00
_cell.angle_gamma   90.00
#
_symmetry.space_group_name_H-M   'P 1'
#
loop_
_entity.id
_entity.type
_entity.pdbx_description
1 polymer ?
#
loop_
_entity_poly.entity_id
_entity_poly.type
_entity_poly.pdbx_seq_one_letter_code
_entity_poly.pdbx_strand_id
1 'polypeptide(L)'
;EIVLSGLSRGGFFNEAAFYGGTALRIFYKLDRFSEDLDFALLKPNLGFTLEKYFTYIENELQAYGLNLEVSSKTKNITSNITSAFVKGDTLEHILKFFPNENLNKYNQLLKNIKIKFEVDINPPSGAVYENVYKLLPSPHEIKLYSKESLFAGKIHAILCRNWQTRTKGRDLYDYVFFLANNVSVNIELVKNKLIESNYIKPDIDFNIDVLKELLVKKFSEIDYKEAKEDVLPFIKDTTSLNIWSKDFFISITNNLT
;
A
#
# COMPACT_ATOMS: atom_id res chain seq x y z
N GLU A 1 -10.29 -9.44 3.71
CA GLU A 1 -9.82 -10.20 4.89
C GLU A 1 -9.72 -11.72 4.58
N ILE A 2 -10.66 -12.35 3.87
CA ILE A 2 -10.59 -13.80 3.54
C ILE A 2 -9.32 -14.14 2.77
N VAL A 3 -8.92 -13.30 1.80
CA VAL A 3 -7.64 -13.48 1.06
C VAL A 3 -6.44 -13.46 2.01
N LEU A 4 -6.42 -12.57 3.01
CA LEU A 4 -5.34 -12.52 4.01
C LEU A 4 -5.31 -13.78 4.88
N SER A 5 -6.48 -14.34 5.24
CA SER A 5 -6.57 -15.60 5.95
C SER A 5 -6.00 -16.76 5.12
N GLY A 6 -6.35 -16.85 3.84
CA GLY A 6 -5.80 -17.86 2.93
C GLY A 6 -4.29 -17.75 2.76
N LEU A 7 -3.76 -16.55 2.61
CA LEU A 7 -2.31 -16.28 2.56
C LEU A 7 -1.61 -16.73 3.85
N SER A 8 -2.20 -16.42 5.01
CA SER A 8 -1.65 -16.84 6.31
C SER A 8 -1.58 -18.36 6.41
N ARG A 9 -2.64 -19.07 6.04
CA ARG A 9 -2.66 -20.56 6.04
C ARG A 9 -1.62 -21.15 5.08
N GLY A 10 -1.34 -20.47 3.99
CA GLY A 10 -0.28 -20.84 3.05
C GLY A 10 1.14 -20.53 3.53
N GLY A 11 1.30 -19.88 4.69
CA GLY A 11 2.61 -19.47 5.21
C GLY A 11 3.22 -18.26 4.52
N PHE A 12 2.44 -17.48 3.76
CA PHE A 12 2.90 -16.30 3.04
C PHE A 12 3.62 -15.28 3.95
N PHE A 13 3.12 -15.08 5.17
CA PHE A 13 3.67 -14.13 6.12
C PHE A 13 4.99 -14.58 6.78
N ASN A 14 5.50 -15.77 6.45
CA ASN A 14 6.87 -16.18 6.80
C ASN A 14 7.90 -15.50 5.90
N GLU A 15 7.53 -15.07 4.70
CA GLU A 15 8.42 -14.45 3.73
C GLU A 15 8.01 -13.05 3.29
N ALA A 16 6.81 -12.59 3.64
CA ALA A 16 6.30 -11.27 3.25
C ALA A 16 5.60 -10.57 4.42
N ALA A 17 5.50 -9.25 4.34
CA ALA A 17 4.72 -8.42 5.26
C ALA A 17 3.72 -7.55 4.51
N PHE A 18 2.55 -7.35 5.10
CA PHE A 18 1.48 -6.53 4.58
C PHE A 18 1.73 -5.07 4.92
N TYR A 19 1.52 -4.17 3.95
CA TYR A 19 1.68 -2.74 4.13
C TYR A 19 0.65 -1.95 3.32
N GLY A 20 0.85 -0.64 3.15
CA GLY A 20 0.00 0.19 2.31
C GLY A 20 -1.29 0.67 2.97
N GLY A 21 -2.17 1.25 2.15
CA GLY A 21 -3.40 1.89 2.61
C GLY A 21 -4.41 0.92 3.19
N THR A 22 -4.48 -0.29 2.65
CA THR A 22 -5.42 -1.32 3.13
C THR A 22 -4.98 -1.92 4.46
N ALA A 23 -3.66 -2.05 4.69
CA ALA A 23 -3.12 -2.41 6.01
C ALA A 23 -3.51 -1.36 7.07
N LEU A 24 -3.33 -0.07 6.75
CA LEU A 24 -3.76 1.03 7.63
C LEU A 24 -5.26 0.97 7.94
N ARG A 25 -6.10 0.69 6.93
CA ARG A 25 -7.55 0.61 7.11
C ARG A 25 -7.96 -0.56 7.99
N ILE A 26 -7.44 -1.76 7.74
CA ILE A 26 -7.86 -2.99 8.42
C ILE A 26 -7.32 -3.05 9.86
N PHE A 27 -6.08 -2.61 10.10
CA PHE A 27 -5.39 -2.81 11.37
C PHE A 27 -5.26 -1.55 12.23
N TYR A 28 -5.23 -0.37 11.60
CA TYR A 28 -5.00 0.89 12.32
C TYR A 28 -6.16 1.88 12.24
N LYS A 29 -7.32 1.44 11.73
CA LYS A 29 -8.57 2.23 11.70
C LYS A 29 -8.49 3.48 10.84
N LEU A 30 -7.68 3.48 9.77
CA LEU A 30 -7.75 4.53 8.75
C LEU A 30 -9.16 4.53 8.15
N ASP A 31 -9.84 5.67 8.21
CA ASP A 31 -11.26 5.78 7.86
C ASP A 31 -11.53 5.99 6.36
N ARG A 32 -10.50 6.32 5.57
CA ARG A 32 -10.64 6.37 4.11
C ARG A 32 -10.66 4.98 3.46
N PHE A 33 -11.33 4.89 2.34
CA PHE A 33 -11.39 3.65 1.54
C PHE A 33 -10.03 3.31 0.92
N SER A 34 -9.74 2.02 0.84
CA SER A 34 -8.58 1.44 0.17
C SER A 34 -8.92 0.02 -0.30
N GLU A 35 -8.43 -0.38 -1.46
CA GLU A 35 -8.83 -1.63 -2.13
C GLU A 35 -7.66 -2.52 -2.56
N ASP A 36 -6.47 -1.95 -2.73
CA ASP A 36 -5.29 -2.69 -3.16
C ASP A 36 -4.69 -3.49 -1.99
N LEU A 37 -4.06 -4.63 -2.27
CA LEU A 37 -3.31 -5.40 -1.30
C LEU A 37 -1.82 -5.27 -1.62
N ASP A 38 -1.10 -4.57 -0.75
CA ASP A 38 0.31 -4.24 -0.93
C ASP A 38 1.16 -5.07 0.04
N PHE A 39 2.15 -5.80 -0.47
CA PHE A 39 3.08 -6.60 0.32
C PHE A 39 4.52 -6.31 -0.08
N ALA A 40 5.44 -6.53 0.85
CA ALA A 40 6.87 -6.56 0.58
C ALA A 40 7.47 -7.84 1.14
N LEU A 41 8.40 -8.44 0.42
CA LEU A 41 9.15 -9.56 0.96
C LEU A 41 10.00 -9.09 2.16
N LEU A 42 10.27 -10.00 3.10
CA LEU A 42 11.15 -9.70 4.24
C LEU A 42 12.63 -9.65 3.83
N LYS A 43 12.95 -10.30 2.72
CA LYS A 43 14.27 -10.32 2.08
C LYS A 43 14.11 -10.34 0.57
N PRO A 44 15.01 -9.71 -0.18
CA PRO A 44 15.00 -9.76 -1.64
C PRO A 44 14.95 -11.18 -2.18
N ASN A 45 14.01 -11.44 -3.08
CA ASN A 45 13.88 -12.74 -3.77
C ASN A 45 13.27 -12.53 -5.17
N LEU A 46 14.12 -12.39 -6.17
CA LEU A 46 13.70 -12.21 -7.57
C LEU A 46 12.99 -13.43 -8.15
N GLY A 47 13.13 -14.61 -7.53
CA GLY A 47 12.44 -15.84 -7.93
C GLY A 47 11.10 -16.06 -7.24
N PHE A 48 10.58 -15.06 -6.50
CA PHE A 48 9.29 -15.17 -5.82
C PHE A 48 8.14 -15.33 -6.82
N THR A 49 7.20 -16.23 -6.48
CA THR A 49 5.96 -16.43 -7.23
C THR A 49 4.77 -16.42 -6.27
N LEU A 50 3.69 -15.74 -6.65
CA LEU A 50 2.48 -15.66 -5.85
C LEU A 50 1.57 -16.88 -6.07
N GLU A 51 1.68 -17.55 -7.21
CA GLU A 51 0.84 -18.65 -7.65
C GLU A 51 0.81 -19.83 -6.66
N LYS A 52 1.91 -20.06 -5.94
CA LYS A 52 2.00 -21.12 -4.91
C LYS A 52 0.99 -20.93 -3.76
N TYR A 53 0.41 -19.75 -3.62
CA TYR A 53 -0.57 -19.43 -2.58
C TYR A 53 -2.02 -19.46 -3.06
N PHE A 54 -2.28 -19.57 -4.37
CA PHE A 54 -3.63 -19.47 -4.94
C PHE A 54 -4.57 -20.55 -4.37
N THR A 55 -4.11 -21.80 -4.29
CA THR A 55 -4.93 -22.89 -3.72
C THR A 55 -5.36 -22.62 -2.28
N TYR A 56 -4.51 -21.98 -1.48
CA TYR A 56 -4.85 -21.62 -0.10
C TYR A 56 -5.91 -20.52 -0.06
N ILE A 57 -5.82 -19.53 -0.96
CA ILE A 57 -6.81 -18.46 -1.09
C ILE A 57 -8.16 -19.06 -1.56
N GLU A 58 -8.14 -19.93 -2.57
CA GLU A 58 -9.33 -20.59 -3.10
C GLU A 58 -10.03 -21.46 -2.05
N ASN A 59 -9.29 -22.27 -1.31
CA ASN A 59 -9.81 -23.10 -0.23
C ASN A 59 -10.47 -22.24 0.85
N GLU A 60 -9.87 -21.14 1.22
CA GLU A 60 -10.44 -20.22 2.22
C GLU A 60 -11.71 -19.54 1.69
N LEU A 61 -11.72 -19.08 0.43
CA LEU A 61 -12.92 -18.53 -0.21
C LEU A 61 -14.06 -19.56 -0.24
N GLN A 62 -13.75 -20.81 -0.61
CA GLN A 62 -14.73 -21.90 -0.65
C GLN A 62 -15.29 -22.22 0.73
N ALA A 63 -14.47 -22.19 1.78
CA ALA A 63 -14.89 -22.41 3.16
C ALA A 63 -15.94 -21.38 3.63
N TYR A 64 -15.95 -20.18 3.03
CA TYR A 64 -16.96 -19.14 3.25
C TYR A 64 -18.09 -19.16 2.23
N GLY A 65 -18.23 -20.24 1.46
CA GLY A 65 -19.28 -20.39 0.45
C GLY A 65 -19.09 -19.51 -0.80
N LEU A 66 -17.90 -18.95 -0.99
CA LEU A 66 -17.55 -18.16 -2.17
C LEU A 66 -16.86 -19.06 -3.19
N ASN A 67 -17.64 -19.65 -4.08
CA ASN A 67 -17.12 -20.49 -5.18
C ASN A 67 -16.46 -19.59 -6.24
N LEU A 68 -15.25 -19.15 -5.97
CA LEU A 68 -14.47 -18.25 -6.79
C LEU A 68 -13.13 -18.92 -7.14
N GLU A 69 -12.73 -18.83 -8.40
CA GLU A 69 -11.40 -19.21 -8.86
C GLU A 69 -10.46 -17.99 -8.82
N VAL A 70 -9.22 -18.21 -8.41
CA VAL A 70 -8.19 -17.19 -8.39
C VAL A 70 -7.31 -17.36 -9.64
N SER A 71 -7.22 -16.34 -10.48
CA SER A 71 -6.28 -16.33 -11.59
C SER A 71 -5.44 -15.07 -11.57
N SER A 72 -4.14 -15.21 -11.83
CA SER A 72 -3.28 -14.10 -12.18
C SER A 72 -3.34 -13.87 -13.68
N LYS A 73 -3.57 -12.63 -14.12
CA LYS A 73 -3.10 -12.23 -15.45
C LYS A 73 -1.72 -11.62 -15.25
N THR A 74 -0.70 -12.41 -15.44
CA THR A 74 0.57 -11.85 -15.91
C THR A 74 0.22 -11.11 -17.21
N LYS A 75 0.44 -9.82 -17.25
CA LYS A 75 0.44 -9.11 -18.53
C LYS A 75 1.59 -9.72 -19.33
N ASN A 76 1.29 -10.68 -20.21
CA ASN A 76 2.19 -11.06 -21.27
C ASN A 76 2.35 -9.81 -22.13
N ILE A 77 3.43 -9.09 -21.90
CA ILE A 77 3.88 -7.96 -22.71
C ILE A 77 4.45 -8.53 -24.01
N THR A 78 3.56 -8.92 -24.91
CA THR A 78 3.86 -9.08 -26.32
C THR A 78 3.20 -7.94 -27.11
N SER A 79 3.36 -6.72 -26.64
CA SER A 79 3.11 -5.54 -27.44
C SER A 79 4.21 -4.53 -27.15
N ASN A 80 4.71 -3.89 -28.20
CA ASN A 80 5.85 -2.96 -28.27
C ASN A 80 5.77 -1.69 -27.39
N ILE A 81 5.28 -1.80 -26.16
CA ILE A 81 5.33 -0.75 -25.16
C ILE A 81 6.17 -1.28 -23.99
N THR A 82 7.45 -1.44 -24.25
CA THR A 82 8.43 -2.04 -23.34
C THR A 82 8.99 -1.07 -22.31
N SER A 83 8.49 0.15 -22.17
CA SER A 83 9.22 1.16 -21.39
C SER A 83 8.52 1.75 -20.19
N ALA A 84 7.30 1.33 -19.82
CA ALA A 84 6.56 2.04 -18.78
C ALA A 84 6.36 1.28 -17.46
N PHE A 85 6.68 -0.01 -17.33
CA PHE A 85 6.28 -0.81 -16.17
C PHE A 85 7.38 -1.65 -15.50
N VAL A 86 8.63 -1.47 -15.86
CA VAL A 86 9.76 -1.95 -15.05
C VAL A 86 10.29 -0.75 -14.27
N LYS A 87 9.48 -0.22 -13.37
CA LYS A 87 9.94 0.67 -12.31
C LYS A 87 9.92 -0.13 -11.01
N GLY A 88 11.08 -0.64 -10.67
CA GLY A 88 11.29 -1.34 -9.42
C GLY A 88 10.86 -2.82 -9.48
N ASP A 89 11.42 -3.57 -8.60
CA ASP A 89 11.25 -5.01 -8.41
C ASP A 89 9.87 -5.36 -7.80
N THR A 90 8.79 -4.75 -8.29
CA THR A 90 7.43 -5.00 -7.82
C THR A 90 6.68 -5.90 -8.79
N LEU A 91 6.25 -7.07 -8.31
CA LEU A 91 5.32 -7.93 -9.02
C LEU A 91 3.89 -7.44 -8.81
N GLU A 92 3.25 -7.06 -9.91
CA GLU A 92 1.83 -6.68 -9.91
C GLU A 92 0.98 -7.84 -10.41
N HIS A 93 0.00 -8.25 -9.60
CA HIS A 93 -1.01 -9.22 -9.96
C HIS A 93 -2.41 -8.61 -9.84
N ILE A 94 -3.28 -8.93 -10.77
CA ILE A 94 -4.71 -8.66 -10.65
C ILE A 94 -5.39 -10.00 -10.39
N LEU A 95 -5.77 -10.23 -9.15
CA LEU A 95 -6.57 -11.39 -8.79
C LEU A 95 -7.99 -11.16 -9.31
N LYS A 96 -8.46 -12.07 -10.15
CA LYS A 96 -9.82 -12.06 -10.66
C LYS A 96 -10.54 -13.22 -10.01
N PHE A 97 -11.68 -12.93 -9.43
CA PHE A 97 -12.55 -13.89 -8.82
C PHE A 97 -13.75 -14.10 -9.75
N PHE A 98 -13.89 -15.31 -10.26
CA PHE A 98 -15.00 -15.69 -11.14
C PHE A 98 -15.96 -16.61 -10.39
N PRO A 99 -17.28 -16.38 -10.44
CA PRO A 99 -18.23 -17.38 -9.99
C PRO A 99 -18.08 -18.66 -10.82
N ASN A 100 -18.04 -19.82 -10.17
CA ASN A 100 -18.09 -21.09 -10.90
C ASN A 100 -19.37 -21.16 -11.74
N GLU A 101 -19.27 -21.58 -13.01
CA GLU A 101 -20.30 -21.48 -14.05
C GLU A 101 -21.62 -22.19 -13.74
N ASN A 102 -21.74 -22.95 -12.64
CA ASN A 102 -22.91 -23.75 -12.29
C ASN A 102 -23.97 -23.02 -11.43
N LEU A 103 -23.82 -21.73 -11.16
CA LEU A 103 -24.80 -20.97 -10.40
C LEU A 103 -25.67 -20.11 -11.33
N ASN A 104 -26.95 -20.51 -11.38
CA ASN A 104 -28.07 -19.94 -12.17
C ASN A 104 -28.06 -18.42 -12.45
N LYS A 105 -28.75 -18.04 -13.51
CA LYS A 105 -29.06 -16.70 -14.09
C LYS A 105 -29.19 -15.49 -13.15
N TYR A 106 -29.23 -15.66 -11.84
CA TYR A 106 -29.20 -14.58 -10.84
C TYR A 106 -27.82 -13.94 -10.65
N ASN A 107 -26.74 -14.59 -11.13
CA ASN A 107 -25.36 -14.14 -10.94
C ASN A 107 -24.81 -13.17 -12.01
N GLN A 108 -25.62 -12.75 -12.97
CA GLN A 108 -25.22 -11.70 -13.95
C GLN A 108 -24.93 -10.35 -13.30
N LEU A 109 -25.29 -10.16 -12.02
CA LEU A 109 -25.02 -8.95 -11.25
C LEU A 109 -23.70 -9.00 -10.44
N LEU A 110 -23.11 -10.18 -10.28
CA LEU A 110 -21.77 -10.29 -9.68
C LEU A 110 -20.74 -9.92 -10.75
N LYS A 111 -20.49 -8.63 -10.88
CA LYS A 111 -19.33 -8.13 -11.62
C LYS A 111 -18.09 -8.85 -11.08
N ASN A 112 -17.21 -9.33 -11.98
CA ASN A 112 -15.93 -9.92 -11.61
C ASN A 112 -15.23 -9.02 -10.58
N ILE A 113 -15.04 -9.53 -9.38
CA ILE A 113 -14.28 -8.82 -8.36
C ILE A 113 -12.82 -8.84 -8.81
N LYS A 114 -12.20 -7.67 -8.87
CA LYS A 114 -10.78 -7.52 -9.21
C LYS A 114 -10.09 -6.89 -8.01
N ILE A 115 -9.10 -7.56 -7.48
CA ILE A 115 -8.24 -7.03 -6.41
C ILE A 115 -6.84 -6.89 -6.98
N LYS A 116 -6.29 -5.68 -6.92
CA LYS A 116 -4.90 -5.44 -7.24
C LYS A 116 -4.05 -5.97 -6.08
N PHE A 117 -3.06 -6.77 -6.42
CA PHE A 117 -2.15 -7.39 -5.48
C PHE A 117 -0.72 -7.03 -5.91
N GLU A 118 0.02 -6.35 -5.06
CA GLU A 118 1.38 -5.90 -5.33
C GLU A 118 2.33 -6.55 -4.32
N VAL A 119 3.45 -7.08 -4.80
CA VAL A 119 4.53 -7.59 -3.97
C VAL A 119 5.84 -6.94 -4.38
N ASP A 120 6.41 -6.18 -3.48
CA ASP A 120 7.79 -5.68 -3.62
C ASP A 120 8.74 -6.86 -3.33
N ILE A 121 9.44 -7.33 -4.36
CA ILE A 121 10.33 -8.51 -4.29
C ILE A 121 11.78 -8.17 -4.00
N ASN A 122 12.11 -6.88 -3.98
CA ASN A 122 13.44 -6.38 -3.64
C ASN A 122 13.34 -5.17 -2.70
N PRO A 123 12.68 -5.28 -1.54
CA PRO A 123 12.47 -4.15 -0.65
C PRO A 123 13.80 -3.65 -0.06
N PRO A 124 13.95 -2.32 0.11
CA PRO A 124 15.10 -1.77 0.80
C PRO A 124 15.12 -2.19 2.27
N SER A 125 16.31 -2.23 2.86
CA SER A 125 16.50 -2.54 4.29
C SER A 125 15.93 -1.45 5.20
N GLY A 126 15.79 -1.76 6.50
CA GLY A 126 15.39 -0.82 7.55
C GLY A 126 13.90 -0.91 7.91
N ALA A 127 13.09 -1.74 7.25
CA ALA A 127 11.71 -1.96 7.65
C ALA A 127 11.62 -2.73 8.97
N VAL A 128 10.74 -2.27 9.86
CA VAL A 128 10.38 -2.92 11.12
C VAL A 128 9.00 -3.55 10.95
N TYR A 129 8.83 -4.73 11.50
CA TYR A 129 7.62 -5.55 11.36
C TYR A 129 7.01 -5.88 12.71
N GLU A 130 5.71 -6.11 12.72
CA GLU A 130 4.98 -6.65 13.87
C GLU A 130 4.09 -7.82 13.44
N ASN A 131 3.87 -8.78 14.33
CA ASN A 131 2.92 -9.87 14.14
C ASN A 131 1.60 -9.50 14.82
N VAL A 132 0.51 -9.55 14.07
CA VAL A 132 -0.82 -9.21 14.56
C VAL A 132 -1.77 -10.38 14.30
N TYR A 133 -2.58 -10.71 15.30
CA TYR A 133 -3.62 -11.71 15.16
C TYR A 133 -4.94 -11.06 14.77
N LYS A 134 -5.54 -11.55 13.69
CA LYS A 134 -6.91 -11.21 13.28
C LYS A 134 -7.81 -12.39 13.66
N LEU A 135 -8.92 -12.11 14.34
CA LEU A 135 -9.84 -13.14 14.78
C LEU A 135 -10.94 -13.47 13.78
N LEU A 136 -11.26 -12.52 12.92
CA LEU A 136 -12.25 -12.65 11.86
C LEU A 136 -11.61 -12.44 10.48
N PRO A 137 -12.07 -13.16 9.44
CA PRO A 137 -13.19 -14.12 9.43
C PRO A 137 -12.90 -15.44 10.18
N SER A 138 -11.64 -15.83 10.30
CA SER A 138 -11.14 -16.93 11.14
C SER A 138 -9.83 -16.50 11.81
N PRO A 139 -9.44 -17.07 12.95
CA PRO A 139 -8.18 -16.72 13.61
C PRO A 139 -6.96 -17.00 12.71
N HIS A 140 -6.18 -15.97 12.46
CA HIS A 140 -4.94 -16.06 11.68
C HIS A 140 -3.94 -14.97 12.07
N GLU A 141 -2.66 -15.24 11.83
CA GLU A 141 -1.56 -14.31 12.05
C GLU A 141 -1.19 -13.61 10.76
N ILE A 142 -0.90 -12.33 10.86
CA ILE A 142 -0.42 -11.48 9.75
C ILE A 142 0.82 -10.75 10.20
N LYS A 143 1.87 -10.78 9.38
CA LYS A 143 3.02 -9.90 9.54
C LYS A 143 2.73 -8.57 8.85
N LEU A 144 2.82 -7.50 9.63
CA LEU A 144 2.61 -6.12 9.19
C LEU A 144 3.91 -5.32 9.23
N TYR A 145 3.98 -4.31 8.40
CA TYR A 145 4.89 -3.19 8.67
C TYR A 145 4.44 -2.48 9.94
N SER A 146 5.39 -2.11 10.83
CA SER A 146 5.10 -1.25 11.96
C SER A 146 4.53 0.10 11.50
N LYS A 147 3.84 0.81 12.38
CA LYS A 147 3.26 2.12 12.04
C LYS A 147 4.31 3.10 11.53
N GLU A 148 5.49 3.11 12.14
CA GLU A 148 6.62 3.95 11.78
C GLU A 148 7.13 3.62 10.38
N SER A 149 7.19 2.33 10.03
CA SER A 149 7.59 1.87 8.70
C SER A 149 6.52 2.14 7.64
N LEU A 150 5.23 2.03 7.99
CA LEU A 150 4.12 2.44 7.11
C LEU A 150 4.17 3.95 6.83
N PHE A 151 4.46 4.76 7.86
CA PHE A 151 4.61 6.19 7.71
C PHE A 151 5.80 6.53 6.79
N ALA A 152 6.94 5.88 6.97
CA ALA A 152 8.10 6.02 6.07
C ALA A 152 7.74 5.76 4.61
N GLY A 153 6.95 4.72 4.33
CA GLY A 153 6.46 4.43 2.99
C GLY A 153 5.58 5.54 2.41
N LYS A 154 4.75 6.18 3.24
CA LYS A 154 3.91 7.31 2.81
C LYS A 154 4.71 8.58 2.56
N ILE A 155 5.68 8.87 3.40
CA ILE A 155 6.61 9.99 3.21
C ILE A 155 7.39 9.81 1.90
N HIS A 156 7.94 8.62 1.66
CA HIS A 156 8.59 8.31 0.39
C HIS A 156 7.66 8.56 -0.80
N ALA A 157 6.41 8.10 -0.75
CA ALA A 157 5.43 8.33 -1.80
C ALA A 157 5.16 9.83 -2.03
N ILE A 158 5.04 10.63 -0.96
CA ILE A 158 4.86 12.09 -1.05
C ILE A 158 6.06 12.74 -1.75
N LEU A 159 7.28 12.39 -1.38
CA LEU A 159 8.49 13.01 -1.91
C LEU A 159 8.79 12.58 -3.35
N CYS A 160 8.70 11.28 -3.65
CA CYS A 160 9.20 10.71 -4.90
C CYS A 160 8.19 10.67 -6.05
N ARG A 161 6.89 10.74 -5.77
CA ARG A 161 5.90 10.76 -6.86
C ARG A 161 5.98 12.05 -7.66
N ASN A 162 5.91 11.89 -8.99
CA ASN A 162 5.78 13.04 -9.88
C ASN A 162 4.32 13.52 -9.88
N TRP A 163 4.08 14.64 -9.21
CA TRP A 163 2.76 15.24 -9.03
C TRP A 163 2.34 16.14 -10.19
N GLN A 164 3.20 16.29 -11.21
CA GLN A 164 2.88 17.10 -12.40
C GLN A 164 1.77 16.48 -13.25
N THR A 165 1.57 15.15 -13.17
CA THR A 165 0.56 14.45 -13.95
C THR A 165 -0.69 14.12 -13.16
N ARG A 166 -0.58 13.93 -11.85
CA ARG A 166 -1.69 13.64 -10.94
C ARG A 166 -1.24 13.75 -9.49
N THR A 167 -1.87 14.64 -8.75
CA THR A 167 -1.71 14.76 -7.30
C THR A 167 -2.43 13.64 -6.57
N LYS A 168 -1.74 12.95 -5.66
CA LYS A 168 -2.29 11.83 -4.89
C LYS A 168 -2.75 12.29 -3.50
N GLY A 169 -3.93 12.91 -3.43
CA GLY A 169 -4.50 13.41 -2.19
C GLY A 169 -4.60 12.37 -1.05
N ARG A 170 -4.73 11.08 -1.40
CA ARG A 170 -4.73 9.99 -0.42
C ARG A 170 -3.42 9.88 0.38
N ASP A 171 -2.27 10.21 -0.21
CA ASP A 171 -1.00 10.17 0.53
C ASP A 171 -0.92 11.34 1.52
N LEU A 172 -1.49 12.51 1.19
CA LEU A 172 -1.63 13.64 2.12
C LEU A 172 -2.60 13.32 3.27
N TYR A 173 -3.70 12.64 2.95
CA TYR A 173 -4.66 12.20 3.98
C TYR A 173 -4.01 11.24 4.98
N ASP A 174 -3.24 10.27 4.48
CA ASP A 174 -2.49 9.33 5.31
C ASP A 174 -1.41 10.05 6.14
N TYR A 175 -0.75 11.07 5.59
CA TYR A 175 0.22 11.89 6.32
C TYR A 175 -0.42 12.57 7.55
N VAL A 176 -1.58 13.20 7.35
CA VAL A 176 -2.35 13.82 8.46
C VAL A 176 -2.76 12.75 9.48
N PHE A 177 -3.21 11.59 9.04
CA PHE A 177 -3.57 10.48 9.92
C PHE A 177 -2.41 10.04 10.82
N PHE A 178 -1.20 9.89 10.29
CA PHE A 178 -0.03 9.49 11.09
C PHE A 178 0.33 10.55 12.13
N LEU A 179 0.37 11.82 11.75
CA LEU A 179 0.66 12.92 12.68
C LEU A 179 -0.41 13.06 13.76
N ALA A 180 -1.68 12.94 13.41
CA ALA A 180 -2.79 13.00 14.36
C ALA A 180 -2.76 11.86 15.41
N ASN A 181 -2.13 10.73 15.07
CA ASN A 181 -1.91 9.59 15.95
C ASN A 181 -0.53 9.60 16.64
N ASN A 182 0.24 10.70 16.53
CA ASN A 182 1.58 10.85 17.10
C ASN A 182 2.54 9.71 16.73
N VAL A 183 2.48 9.25 15.49
CA VAL A 183 3.37 8.19 15.01
C VAL A 183 4.70 8.80 14.58
N SER A 184 5.79 8.31 15.16
CA SER A 184 7.15 8.68 14.76
C SER A 184 7.52 8.06 13.40
N VAL A 185 8.50 8.63 12.72
CA VAL A 185 8.95 8.15 11.41
C VAL A 185 10.12 7.18 11.56
N ASN A 186 10.08 6.08 10.84
CA ASN A 186 11.27 5.25 10.65
C ASN A 186 12.23 5.94 9.65
N ILE A 187 13.12 6.77 10.18
CA ILE A 187 14.06 7.60 9.39
C ILE A 187 15.01 6.75 8.55
N GLU A 188 15.47 5.61 9.09
CA GLU A 188 16.35 4.69 8.35
C GLU A 188 15.67 4.16 7.09
N LEU A 189 14.42 3.72 7.22
CA LEU A 189 13.66 3.22 6.07
C LEU A 189 13.37 4.34 5.06
N VAL A 190 13.05 5.57 5.51
CA VAL A 190 12.89 6.71 4.60
C VAL A 190 14.17 6.94 3.82
N LYS A 191 15.32 7.03 4.51
CA LYS A 191 16.64 7.22 3.87
C LYS A 191 16.88 6.17 2.78
N ASN A 192 16.71 4.89 3.13
CA ASN A 192 16.99 3.79 2.21
C ASN A 192 16.06 3.82 0.97
N LYS A 193 14.77 4.10 1.16
CA LYS A 193 13.83 4.27 0.05
C LYS A 193 14.14 5.47 -0.84
N LEU A 194 14.58 6.58 -0.27
CA LEU A 194 14.97 7.77 -1.03
C LEU A 194 16.26 7.54 -1.83
N ILE A 195 17.23 6.78 -1.28
CA ILE A 195 18.45 6.38 -2.01
C ILE A 195 18.09 5.46 -3.17
N GLU A 196 17.28 4.42 -2.93
CA GLU A 196 16.82 3.49 -3.96
C GLU A 196 16.13 4.21 -5.14
N SER A 197 15.32 5.22 -4.83
CA SER A 197 14.65 6.05 -5.82
C SER A 197 15.54 7.13 -6.46
N ASN A 198 16.83 7.17 -6.13
CA ASN A 198 17.79 8.20 -6.55
C ASN A 198 17.34 9.64 -6.22
N TYR A 199 16.51 9.80 -5.16
CA TYR A 199 16.04 11.10 -4.72
C TYR A 199 17.08 11.84 -3.86
N ILE A 200 17.86 11.10 -3.08
CA ILE A 200 19.01 11.60 -2.33
C ILE A 200 20.24 10.73 -2.61
N LYS A 201 21.42 11.28 -2.35
CA LYS A 201 22.69 10.55 -2.45
C LYS A 201 22.93 9.69 -1.20
N PRO A 202 23.65 8.55 -1.33
CA PRO A 202 23.92 7.67 -0.18
C PRO A 202 24.76 8.29 0.95
N ASP A 203 25.59 9.27 0.63
CA ASP A 203 26.55 9.93 1.53
C ASP A 203 25.94 11.10 2.33
N ILE A 204 24.65 11.40 2.13
CA ILE A 204 23.98 12.46 2.88
C ILE A 204 23.83 12.10 4.37
N ASP A 205 24.11 13.05 5.25
CA ASP A 205 23.72 12.97 6.67
C ASP A 205 22.22 13.23 6.81
N PHE A 206 21.46 12.15 6.65
CA PHE A 206 19.98 12.20 6.61
C PHE A 206 19.41 12.02 8.02
N ASN A 207 18.70 13.03 8.48
CA ASN A 207 18.03 13.07 9.77
C ASN A 207 16.65 13.69 9.66
N ILE A 208 15.94 13.86 10.78
CA ILE A 208 14.59 14.37 10.84
C ILE A 208 14.48 15.81 10.31
N ASP A 209 15.50 16.64 10.55
CA ASP A 209 15.46 18.04 10.12
C ASP A 209 15.59 18.15 8.59
N VAL A 210 16.50 17.38 8.00
CA VAL A 210 16.61 17.27 6.53
C VAL A 210 15.30 16.74 5.94
N LEU A 211 14.67 15.77 6.57
CA LEU A 211 13.37 15.26 6.12
C LEU A 211 12.29 16.34 6.15
N LYS A 212 12.23 17.13 7.24
CA LYS A 212 11.28 18.26 7.35
C LYS A 212 11.50 19.29 6.24
N GLU A 213 12.75 19.65 5.96
CA GLU A 213 13.07 20.58 4.86
C GLU A 213 12.58 20.08 3.50
N LEU A 214 12.81 18.78 3.20
CA LEU A 214 12.34 18.18 1.95
C LEU A 214 10.81 18.20 1.85
N LEU A 215 10.11 17.88 2.96
CA LEU A 215 8.65 17.90 3.00
C LEU A 215 8.09 19.32 2.85
N VAL A 216 8.67 20.31 3.54
CA VAL A 216 8.27 21.73 3.41
C VAL A 216 8.42 22.19 1.96
N LYS A 217 9.54 21.87 1.31
CA LYS A 217 9.73 22.16 -0.11
C LYS A 217 8.63 21.49 -0.95
N LYS A 218 8.39 20.19 -0.74
CA LYS A 218 7.38 19.44 -1.49
C LYS A 218 5.98 20.02 -1.31
N PHE A 219 5.57 20.32 -0.07
CA PHE A 219 4.27 20.90 0.25
C PHE A 219 4.08 22.30 -0.34
N SER A 220 5.16 23.01 -0.66
CA SER A 220 5.09 24.29 -1.34
C SER A 220 4.78 24.19 -2.85
N GLU A 221 4.90 22.99 -3.43
CA GLU A 221 4.73 22.74 -4.86
C GLU A 221 3.40 22.04 -5.21
N ILE A 222 2.62 21.62 -4.19
CA ILE A 222 1.40 20.83 -4.37
C ILE A 222 0.21 21.69 -4.83
N ASP A 223 -0.53 21.18 -5.80
CA ASP A 223 -1.88 21.68 -6.10
C ASP A 223 -2.89 21.05 -5.11
N TYR A 224 -3.27 21.82 -4.10
CA TYR A 224 -4.20 21.39 -3.07
C TYR A 224 -5.63 21.23 -3.56
N LYS A 225 -6.02 21.88 -4.66
CA LYS A 225 -7.32 21.70 -5.27
C LYS A 225 -7.42 20.29 -5.86
N GLU A 226 -6.45 19.93 -6.68
CA GLU A 226 -6.35 18.59 -7.27
C GLU A 226 -6.21 17.50 -6.20
N ALA A 227 -5.41 17.76 -5.14
CA ALA A 227 -5.26 16.83 -4.02
C ALA A 227 -6.58 16.54 -3.31
N LYS A 228 -7.40 17.57 -3.06
CA LYS A 228 -8.73 17.42 -2.47
C LYS A 228 -9.64 16.60 -3.38
N GLU A 229 -9.66 16.90 -4.68
CA GLU A 229 -10.47 16.19 -5.67
C GLU A 229 -10.08 14.70 -5.76
N ASP A 230 -8.77 14.35 -5.70
CA ASP A 230 -8.32 12.94 -5.75
C ASP A 230 -8.76 12.14 -4.52
N VAL A 231 -8.84 12.74 -3.33
CA VAL A 231 -9.18 12.02 -2.10
C VAL A 231 -10.68 11.92 -1.83
N LEU A 232 -11.47 12.85 -2.35
CA LEU A 232 -12.93 12.94 -2.13
C LEU A 232 -13.68 11.60 -2.28
N PRO A 233 -13.44 10.79 -3.33
CA PRO A 233 -14.16 9.52 -3.51
C PRO A 233 -13.85 8.46 -2.43
N PHE A 234 -12.80 8.67 -1.63
CA PHE A 234 -12.30 7.69 -0.68
C PHE A 234 -12.65 7.99 0.78
N ILE A 235 -13.25 9.14 1.07
CA ILE A 235 -13.56 9.60 2.43
C ILE A 235 -15.05 9.83 2.60
N LYS A 236 -15.55 9.68 3.85
CA LYS A 236 -16.95 9.94 4.18
C LYS A 236 -17.16 11.37 4.64
N ASP A 237 -16.27 11.87 5.51
CA ASP A 237 -16.29 13.24 5.99
C ASP A 237 -15.31 14.10 5.20
N THR A 238 -15.84 15.04 4.44
CA THR A 238 -15.06 15.93 3.59
C THR A 238 -14.71 17.25 4.27
N THR A 239 -15.26 17.52 5.46
CA THR A 239 -15.06 18.79 6.18
C THR A 239 -13.60 19.02 6.56
N SER A 240 -12.88 17.95 6.89
CA SER A 240 -11.45 17.98 7.18
C SER A 240 -10.58 18.53 6.04
N LEU A 241 -11.06 18.46 4.79
CA LEU A 241 -10.33 18.98 3.63
C LEU A 241 -10.34 20.52 3.55
N ASN A 242 -11.26 21.20 4.27
CA ASN A 242 -11.38 22.66 4.19
C ASN A 242 -10.11 23.39 4.64
N ILE A 243 -9.38 22.81 5.61
CA ILE A 243 -8.13 23.39 6.13
C ILE A 243 -6.90 23.08 5.26
N TRP A 244 -7.03 22.18 4.29
CA TRP A 244 -5.88 21.77 3.48
C TRP A 244 -5.35 22.94 2.65
N SER A 245 -4.15 23.36 2.97
CA SER A 245 -3.40 24.43 2.31
C SER A 245 -1.92 24.19 2.50
N LYS A 246 -1.10 24.89 1.75
CA LYS A 246 0.36 24.91 1.94
C LYS A 246 0.72 25.19 3.40
N ASP A 247 0.16 26.24 3.99
CA ASP A 247 0.52 26.67 5.34
C ASP A 247 0.10 25.62 6.39
N PHE A 248 -1.05 24.95 6.19
CA PHE A 248 -1.46 23.86 7.04
C PHE A 248 -0.44 22.71 7.03
N PHE A 249 -0.06 22.20 5.84
CA PHE A 249 0.87 21.08 5.75
C PHE A 249 2.28 21.43 6.25
N ILE A 250 2.77 22.64 5.98
CA ILE A 250 4.03 23.12 6.54
C ILE A 250 3.96 23.19 8.07
N SER A 251 2.88 23.74 8.62
CA SER A 251 2.71 23.86 10.06
C SER A 251 2.72 22.51 10.77
N ILE A 252 1.94 21.54 10.29
CA ILE A 252 1.86 20.20 10.92
C ILE A 252 3.14 19.39 10.79
N THR A 253 3.99 19.71 9.80
CA THR A 253 5.30 19.05 9.61
C THR A 253 6.25 19.31 10.79
N ASN A 254 6.06 20.39 11.55
CA ASN A 254 6.84 20.64 12.77
C ASN A 254 6.60 19.55 13.83
N ASN A 255 5.44 18.89 13.83
CA ASN A 255 5.11 17.80 14.76
C ASN A 255 5.73 16.45 14.37
N LEU A 256 6.43 16.37 13.24
CA LEU A 256 7.09 15.14 12.81
C LEU A 256 8.23 14.79 13.75
N THR A 257 8.26 13.53 14.25
CA THR A 257 9.26 13.00 15.19
C THR A 257 9.88 11.71 14.69
#